data_845e1b66f337500d78d792c649400ce6
#
_entry.id   845e1b66f337500d78d792c649400ce6
#
_cell.length_a   1.000
_cell.length_b   1.000
_cell.length_c   1.000
_cell.angle_alpha   90.00
_cell.angle_beta   90.00
_cell.angle_gamma   90.00
#
_symmetry.space_group_name_H-M   'P 1'
#
loop_
_entity.id
_entity.type
_entity.pdbx_description
1 polymer ?
#
loop_
_entity_poly.entity_id
_entity_poly.type
_entity_poly.pdbx_seq_one_letter_code
_entity_poly.pdbx_strand_id
1 'polypeptide(L)'
;MPTNVTLTNQVANSGKGWFPATRGNCSWQLSSITPGDGAQSSLKIIPSGAGECTLTSAAHDLVASHKYYVTFKIRFEAAVTGTCDWYWPVAEPCAAQNMAFTAAAGAWTRLSAVFDRTSFADGSYPCRFDYNNNDGGNKTFWFTSCMLLDLTAAFGAGLEPSKEWLDKHITAFSDAPTVQYVDNLGELFKGIADAIRAKSGQTGEIMACDFADRIRAL
;
A
#
# COMPACT_ATOMS: atom_id res chain seq x y z
N MET A 1 -13.56 -3.20 -20.82
CA MET A 1 -13.52 -1.72 -20.63
C MET A 1 -12.89 -1.45 -19.28
N PRO A 2 -12.10 -0.36 -19.12
CA PRO A 2 -11.58 -0.03 -17.80
C PRO A 2 -12.76 0.21 -16.85
N THR A 3 -12.72 -0.45 -15.69
CA THR A 3 -13.71 -0.28 -14.64
C THR A 3 -13.12 0.62 -13.56
N ASN A 4 -13.86 1.63 -13.13
CA ASN A 4 -13.46 2.40 -11.97
C ASN A 4 -13.69 1.57 -10.70
N VAL A 5 -12.62 1.28 -9.98
CA VAL A 5 -12.66 0.59 -8.69
C VAL A 5 -12.31 1.60 -7.61
N THR A 6 -13.22 1.79 -6.67
CA THR A 6 -12.99 2.63 -5.48
C THR A 6 -12.65 1.73 -4.30
N LEU A 7 -11.49 1.97 -3.72
CA LEU A 7 -11.03 1.29 -2.51
C LEU A 7 -11.36 2.15 -1.29
N THR A 8 -11.59 1.52 -0.16
CA THR A 8 -11.78 2.22 1.11
C THR A 8 -10.49 2.16 1.92
N ASN A 9 -9.97 3.31 2.34
CA ASN A 9 -8.86 3.36 3.27
C ASN A 9 -9.36 3.03 4.68
N GLN A 10 -8.89 1.92 5.24
CA GLN A 10 -9.31 1.47 6.58
C GLN A 10 -8.65 2.28 7.69
N VAL A 11 -7.46 2.85 7.47
CA VAL A 11 -6.75 3.67 8.45
C VAL A 11 -6.97 5.16 8.18
N ALA A 12 -8.21 5.61 8.15
CA ALA A 12 -8.58 7.00 7.90
C ALA A 12 -7.73 8.01 8.71
N ASN A 13 -7.35 9.09 8.06
CA ASN A 13 -6.60 10.24 8.56
C ASN A 13 -5.06 10.09 8.62
N SER A 14 -4.42 10.79 7.72
CA SER A 14 -2.98 11.02 7.77
C SER A 14 -2.58 11.66 9.10
N GLY A 15 -1.81 10.96 9.90
CA GLY A 15 -1.27 11.43 11.18
C GLY A 15 -2.24 11.48 12.38
N LYS A 16 -3.55 11.58 12.17
CA LYS A 16 -4.55 11.45 13.23
C LYS A 16 -4.95 9.98 13.42
N GLY A 17 -5.02 9.50 14.66
CA GLY A 17 -5.38 8.12 14.96
C GLY A 17 -4.19 7.17 15.11
N TRP A 18 -2.97 7.67 14.97
CA TRP A 18 -1.75 6.96 15.31
C TRP A 18 -1.18 7.45 16.63
N PHE A 19 -0.75 6.54 17.48
CA PHE A 19 -0.23 6.81 18.81
C PHE A 19 1.08 6.07 19.00
N PRO A 20 2.05 6.62 19.79
CA PRO A 20 3.21 5.86 20.17
C PRO A 20 2.76 4.67 21.00
N ALA A 21 3.25 3.49 20.66
CA ALA A 21 3.06 2.32 21.50
C ALA A 21 3.90 2.47 22.78
N THR A 22 3.45 1.85 23.86
CA THR A 22 4.14 1.85 25.16
C THR A 22 5.55 1.23 25.13
N ARG A 23 5.93 0.59 24.01
CA ARG A 23 7.25 0.00 23.80
C ARG A 23 8.23 0.92 23.05
N GLY A 24 7.77 2.07 22.55
CA GLY A 24 8.61 2.93 21.71
C GLY A 24 9.45 3.92 22.54
N ASN A 25 10.75 3.97 22.29
CA ASN A 25 11.64 5.01 22.77
C ASN A 25 11.48 6.30 21.97
N CYS A 26 10.24 6.82 21.88
CA CYS A 26 9.97 8.04 21.11
C CYS A 26 8.84 8.86 21.72
N SER A 27 8.91 10.17 21.50
CA SER A 27 7.78 11.09 21.66
C SER A 27 7.25 11.51 20.29
N TRP A 28 6.07 12.11 20.24
CA TRP A 28 5.45 12.53 19.01
C TRP A 28 4.65 13.82 19.16
N GLN A 29 4.45 14.48 18.06
CA GLN A 29 3.55 15.64 17.96
C GLN A 29 2.96 15.73 16.55
N LEU A 30 1.78 16.34 16.42
CA LEU A 30 1.22 16.69 15.10
C LEU A 30 2.11 17.73 14.42
N SER A 31 2.25 17.60 13.11
CA SER A 31 3.03 18.50 12.27
C SER A 31 2.24 18.85 11.00
N SER A 32 2.41 20.09 10.53
CA SER A 32 1.88 20.55 9.25
C SER A 32 2.79 20.22 8.05
N ILE A 33 3.93 19.62 8.29
CA ILE A 33 4.84 19.19 7.22
C ILE A 33 4.23 17.97 6.53
N THR A 34 3.79 18.10 5.28
CA THR A 34 3.16 17.04 4.49
C THR A 34 3.85 16.88 3.13
N PRO A 35 3.67 15.75 2.44
CA PRO A 35 4.25 15.51 1.12
C PRO A 35 3.53 16.26 -0.02
N GLY A 36 2.42 16.95 0.24
CA GLY A 36 1.62 17.61 -0.81
C GLY A 36 0.79 16.65 -1.66
N ASP A 37 0.53 15.45 -1.18
CA ASP A 37 -0.17 14.37 -1.87
C ASP A 37 -1.65 14.23 -1.45
N GLY A 38 -2.19 15.21 -0.73
CA GLY A 38 -3.54 15.18 -0.16
C GLY A 38 -3.58 14.98 1.35
N ALA A 39 -2.49 14.52 1.96
CA ALA A 39 -2.38 14.42 3.42
C ALA A 39 -2.41 15.80 4.08
N GLN A 40 -3.22 15.96 5.13
CA GLN A 40 -3.42 17.25 5.82
C GLN A 40 -2.46 17.45 6.98
N SER A 41 -1.87 16.39 7.51
CA SER A 41 -0.95 16.43 8.65
C SER A 41 -0.01 15.23 8.62
N SER A 42 1.04 15.31 9.41
CA SER A 42 1.94 14.19 9.70
C SER A 42 2.15 14.04 11.21
N LEU A 43 2.63 12.88 11.63
CA LEU A 43 3.22 12.69 12.95
C LEU A 43 4.70 12.97 12.86
N LYS A 44 5.20 13.93 13.64
CA LYS A 44 6.63 14.12 13.89
C LYS A 44 7.01 13.21 15.07
N ILE A 45 7.91 12.30 14.85
CA ILE A 45 8.43 11.35 15.83
C ILE A 45 9.84 11.75 16.22
N ILE A 46 10.08 11.84 17.52
CA ILE A 46 11.34 12.25 18.11
C ILE A 46 11.84 11.07 18.94
N PRO A 47 12.80 10.26 18.44
CA PRO A 47 13.39 9.17 19.20
C PRO A 47 14.10 9.70 20.44
N SER A 48 14.00 8.98 21.56
CA SER A 48 14.67 9.31 22.83
C SER A 48 15.86 8.38 23.16
N GLY A 49 16.13 7.40 22.28
CA GLY A 49 17.22 6.43 22.44
C GLY A 49 17.32 5.49 21.27
N ALA A 50 18.31 4.62 21.26
CA ALA A 50 18.42 3.52 20.30
C ALA A 50 17.27 2.52 20.53
N GLY A 51 16.85 1.84 19.47
CA GLY A 51 15.79 0.83 19.49
C GLY A 51 14.61 1.21 18.60
N GLU A 52 13.55 0.40 18.68
CA GLU A 52 12.37 0.57 17.84
C GLU A 52 11.59 1.84 18.20
N CYS A 53 11.17 2.56 17.16
CA CYS A 53 10.15 3.59 17.27
C CYS A 53 8.83 3.02 16.75
N THR A 54 7.93 2.73 17.67
CA THR A 54 6.69 2.04 17.38
C THR A 54 5.49 2.98 17.41
N LEU A 55 4.65 2.93 16.36
CA LEU A 55 3.37 3.61 16.30
C LEU A 55 2.25 2.56 16.20
N THR A 56 1.14 2.82 16.87
CA THR A 56 -0.05 1.95 16.83
C THR A 56 -1.27 2.76 16.41
N SER A 57 -2.11 2.18 15.56
CA SER A 57 -3.39 2.78 15.18
C SER A 57 -4.54 2.34 16.11
N ALA A 58 -5.73 2.90 15.87
CA ALA A 58 -6.98 2.27 16.31
C ALA A 58 -7.14 0.88 15.67
N ALA A 59 -8.11 0.11 16.17
CA ALA A 59 -8.43 -1.19 15.60
C ALA A 59 -9.19 -1.04 14.28
N HIS A 60 -8.92 -1.93 13.33
CA HIS A 60 -9.54 -2.01 12.01
C HIS A 60 -9.95 -3.44 11.71
N ASP A 61 -11.01 -3.62 10.91
CA ASP A 61 -11.56 -4.93 10.62
C ASP A 61 -10.67 -5.71 9.64
N LEU A 62 -10.27 -6.90 10.06
CA LEU A 62 -9.48 -7.87 9.33
C LEU A 62 -10.38 -9.03 8.86
N VAL A 63 -10.34 -9.33 7.58
CA VAL A 63 -10.79 -10.60 7.01
C VAL A 63 -9.55 -11.40 6.62
N ALA A 64 -9.27 -12.48 7.33
CA ALA A 64 -7.98 -13.17 7.27
C ALA A 64 -7.63 -13.73 5.89
N SER A 65 -8.65 -14.15 5.11
CA SER A 65 -8.50 -14.66 3.74
C SER A 65 -8.29 -13.60 2.67
N HIS A 66 -8.43 -12.31 3.03
CA HIS A 66 -8.26 -11.22 2.09
C HIS A 66 -6.79 -10.83 1.93
N LYS A 67 -6.47 -10.27 0.77
CA LYS A 67 -5.20 -9.58 0.51
C LYS A 67 -5.36 -8.09 0.74
N TYR A 68 -4.33 -7.51 1.29
CA TYR A 68 -4.28 -6.10 1.65
C TYR A 68 -3.08 -5.42 1.02
N TYR A 69 -3.23 -4.15 0.74
CA TYR A 69 -2.14 -3.28 0.37
C TYR A 69 -1.99 -2.19 1.41
N VAL A 70 -0.78 -2.07 1.97
CA VAL A 70 -0.42 -0.94 2.82
C VAL A 70 0.55 -0.03 2.09
N THR A 71 0.38 1.27 2.23
CA THR A 71 1.35 2.27 1.81
C THR A 71 1.36 3.42 2.80
N PHE A 72 2.54 4.01 3.01
CA PHE A 72 2.75 5.18 3.86
C PHE A 72 3.97 5.95 3.39
N LYS A 73 4.14 7.15 3.91
CA LYS A 73 5.32 7.99 3.64
C LYS A 73 6.04 8.33 4.92
N ILE A 74 7.37 8.25 4.86
CA ILE A 74 8.29 8.68 5.91
C ILE A 74 9.23 9.75 5.39
N ARG A 75 9.67 10.64 6.26
CA ARG A 75 10.65 11.70 5.97
C ARG A 75 11.56 11.84 7.17
N PHE A 76 12.85 11.91 6.96
CA PHE A 76 13.83 12.10 8.02
C PHE A 76 14.45 13.48 7.94
N GLU A 77 14.88 14.03 9.10
CA GLU A 77 15.63 15.29 9.15
C GLU A 77 17.04 15.15 8.55
N ALA A 78 17.61 13.95 8.58
CA ALA A 78 18.92 13.61 8.01
C ALA A 78 18.79 12.41 7.05
N ALA A 79 19.79 12.15 6.21
CA ALA A 79 19.81 10.96 5.37
C ALA A 79 19.88 9.68 6.21
N VAL A 80 19.06 8.68 5.86
CA VAL A 80 18.93 7.40 6.58
C VAL A 80 18.80 6.26 5.58
N THR A 81 19.50 5.16 5.85
CA THR A 81 19.21 3.84 5.27
C THR A 81 18.80 2.92 6.40
N GLY A 82 17.68 2.23 6.26
CA GLY A 82 17.12 1.40 7.33
C GLY A 82 16.02 0.48 6.88
N THR A 83 15.32 -0.08 7.84
CA THR A 83 14.16 -0.96 7.62
C THR A 83 12.99 -0.54 8.49
N CYS A 84 11.79 -0.83 8.01
CA CYS A 84 10.55 -0.71 8.76
C CYS A 84 9.79 -2.02 8.73
N ASP A 85 9.01 -2.27 9.76
CA ASP A 85 8.09 -3.40 9.83
C ASP A 85 6.65 -2.91 9.95
N TRP A 86 5.75 -3.67 9.34
CA TRP A 86 4.31 -3.43 9.44
C TRP A 86 3.61 -4.66 10.02
N TYR A 87 2.84 -4.45 11.07
CA TYR A 87 2.05 -5.47 11.74
C TYR A 87 0.57 -5.18 11.63
N TRP A 88 -0.20 -6.21 11.39
CA TRP A 88 -1.65 -6.19 11.52
C TRP A 88 -2.16 -7.64 11.53
N PRO A 89 -2.65 -8.16 12.67
CA PRO A 89 -2.63 -7.59 14.04
C PRO A 89 -1.24 -7.19 14.54
N VAL A 90 -1.19 -6.51 15.71
CA VAL A 90 0.07 -6.10 16.38
C VAL A 90 0.84 -7.27 17.01
N ALA A 91 0.77 -8.45 16.41
CA ALA A 91 1.36 -9.69 16.87
C ALA A 91 2.19 -10.35 15.77
N GLU A 92 3.10 -11.23 16.17
CA GLU A 92 3.87 -12.04 15.22
C GLU A 92 3.01 -13.14 14.55
N PRO A 93 3.30 -13.49 13.30
CA PRO A 93 4.32 -12.87 12.44
C PRO A 93 3.87 -11.51 11.91
N CYS A 94 4.83 -10.61 11.62
CA CYS A 94 4.49 -9.31 11.03
C CYS A 94 3.91 -9.45 9.61
N ALA A 95 3.12 -8.49 9.18
CA ALA A 95 2.47 -8.50 7.87
C ALA A 95 3.45 -8.17 6.74
N ALA A 96 4.37 -7.22 6.99
CA ALA A 96 5.48 -6.93 6.08
C ALA A 96 6.72 -6.64 6.92
N GLN A 97 7.76 -7.44 6.74
CA GLN A 97 8.98 -7.40 7.52
C GLN A 97 10.14 -6.83 6.70
N ASN A 98 11.03 -6.10 7.40
CA ASN A 98 12.27 -5.59 6.83
C ASN A 98 12.08 -4.80 5.51
N MET A 99 11.04 -3.98 5.43
CA MET A 99 10.84 -3.09 4.29
C MET A 99 12.02 -2.10 4.22
N ALA A 100 13.00 -2.40 3.36
CA ALA A 100 14.20 -1.62 3.23
C ALA A 100 13.93 -0.27 2.55
N PHE A 101 14.59 0.79 3.00
CA PHE A 101 14.53 2.10 2.40
C PHE A 101 15.84 2.87 2.49
N THR A 102 16.01 3.82 1.58
CA THR A 102 17.02 4.88 1.65
C THR A 102 16.30 6.21 1.48
N ALA A 103 16.38 7.06 2.50
CA ALA A 103 15.77 8.37 2.53
C ALA A 103 16.83 9.46 2.50
N ALA A 104 16.73 10.40 1.58
CA ALA A 104 17.53 11.63 1.62
C ALA A 104 16.98 12.57 2.70
N ALA A 105 17.85 13.40 3.27
CA ALA A 105 17.48 14.39 4.28
C ALA A 105 16.35 15.30 3.75
N GLY A 106 15.28 15.40 4.51
CA GLY A 106 14.13 16.24 4.18
C GLY A 106 13.25 15.77 3.02
N ALA A 107 13.56 14.65 2.37
CA ALA A 107 12.73 14.09 1.31
C ALA A 107 11.73 13.07 1.87
N TRP A 108 10.54 13.02 1.25
CA TRP A 108 9.54 11.98 1.53
C TRP A 108 9.87 10.70 0.78
N THR A 109 9.94 9.60 1.49
CA THR A 109 10.11 8.26 0.95
C THR A 109 8.83 7.48 1.14
N ARG A 110 8.31 6.88 0.09
CA ARG A 110 7.14 6.00 0.12
C ARG A 110 7.57 4.57 0.35
N LEU A 111 6.85 3.88 1.21
CA LEU A 111 6.96 2.44 1.44
C LEU A 111 5.60 1.79 1.20
N SER A 112 5.60 0.57 0.73
CA SER A 112 4.38 -0.20 0.46
C SER A 112 4.64 -1.70 0.51
N ALA A 113 3.58 -2.45 0.84
CA ALA A 113 3.58 -3.91 0.80
C ALA A 113 2.20 -4.45 0.43
N VAL A 114 2.17 -5.65 -0.16
CA VAL A 114 0.98 -6.48 -0.30
C VAL A 114 1.15 -7.70 0.58
N PHE A 115 0.12 -8.08 1.32
CA PHE A 115 0.15 -9.20 2.26
C PHE A 115 -1.25 -9.79 2.45
N ASP A 116 -1.32 -11.00 2.99
CA ASP A 116 -2.52 -11.61 3.58
C ASP A 116 -2.28 -11.94 5.05
N ARG A 117 -3.33 -12.36 5.76
CA ARG A 117 -3.26 -12.67 7.19
C ARG A 117 -3.95 -13.98 7.54
N THR A 118 -3.86 -14.96 6.67
CA THR A 118 -4.51 -16.27 6.79
C THR A 118 -4.14 -17.05 8.06
N SER A 119 -3.06 -16.67 8.76
CA SER A 119 -2.67 -17.22 10.06
C SER A 119 -3.43 -16.63 11.26
N PHE A 120 -4.31 -15.65 11.04
CA PHE A 120 -5.12 -15.02 12.07
C PHE A 120 -6.60 -15.32 11.85
N ALA A 121 -7.42 -15.09 12.88
CA ALA A 121 -8.87 -15.10 12.74
C ALA A 121 -9.39 -13.74 12.24
N ASP A 122 -10.58 -13.74 11.63
CA ASP A 122 -11.30 -12.50 11.36
C ASP A 122 -11.57 -11.74 12.66
N GLY A 123 -11.48 -10.43 12.61
CA GLY A 123 -11.70 -9.62 13.81
C GLY A 123 -11.22 -8.18 13.63
N SER A 124 -11.32 -7.39 14.68
CA SER A 124 -10.91 -6.00 14.68
C SER A 124 -9.60 -5.84 15.47
N TYR A 125 -8.55 -5.38 14.78
CA TYR A 125 -7.19 -5.34 15.32
C TYR A 125 -6.51 -4.01 15.01
N PRO A 126 -5.68 -3.49 15.95
CA PRO A 126 -4.84 -2.34 15.64
C PRO A 126 -3.69 -2.72 14.71
N CYS A 127 -3.27 -1.76 13.87
CA CYS A 127 -2.03 -1.85 13.13
C CYS A 127 -0.86 -1.35 13.98
N ARG A 128 0.35 -1.80 13.65
CA ARG A 128 1.60 -1.31 14.22
C ARG A 128 2.61 -1.06 13.12
N PHE A 129 3.25 0.09 13.16
CA PHE A 129 4.40 0.44 12.37
C PHE A 129 5.62 0.51 13.29
N ASP A 130 6.70 -0.16 12.92
CA ASP A 130 7.97 -0.12 13.63
C ASP A 130 9.06 0.42 12.70
N TYR A 131 9.76 1.44 13.13
CA TYR A 131 11.04 1.83 12.57
C TYR A 131 12.17 1.29 13.44
N ASN A 132 13.02 0.45 12.85
CA ASN A 132 14.19 -0.12 13.52
C ASN A 132 15.30 0.92 13.54
N ASN A 133 15.39 1.71 14.62
CA ASN A 133 16.39 2.76 14.82
C ASN A 133 17.77 2.17 15.20
N ASN A 134 18.24 1.19 14.41
CA ASN A 134 19.48 0.45 14.69
C ASN A 134 20.74 1.12 14.15
N ASP A 135 20.61 2.23 13.41
CA ASP A 135 21.72 2.97 12.81
C ASP A 135 22.44 3.92 13.80
N GLY A 136 22.09 3.83 15.09
CA GLY A 136 22.73 4.56 16.19
C GLY A 136 22.41 6.05 16.26
N GLY A 137 21.54 6.55 15.39
CA GLY A 137 21.18 7.95 15.33
C GLY A 137 19.72 8.21 15.71
N ASN A 138 19.48 8.95 16.79
CA ASN A 138 18.14 9.42 17.20
C ASN A 138 17.64 10.48 16.22
N LYS A 139 17.35 10.08 14.96
CA LYS A 139 16.93 11.02 13.91
C LYS A 139 15.43 11.23 13.98
N THR A 140 15.04 12.47 14.14
CA THR A 140 13.65 12.88 14.01
C THR A 140 13.11 12.48 12.63
N PHE A 141 11.90 11.90 12.61
CA PHE A 141 11.22 11.57 11.37
C PHE A 141 9.73 11.93 11.41
N TRP A 142 9.13 11.97 10.24
CA TRP A 142 7.70 12.20 10.04
C TRP A 142 7.07 10.99 9.38
N PHE A 143 5.86 10.65 9.80
CA PHE A 143 5.04 9.57 9.27
C PHE A 143 3.69 10.13 8.84
N THR A 144 3.24 9.80 7.63
CA THR A 144 1.96 10.26 7.08
C THR A 144 1.49 9.43 5.88
N SER A 145 0.38 9.83 5.29
CA SER A 145 -0.22 9.28 4.07
C SER A 145 -0.43 7.76 4.16
N CYS A 146 -0.72 7.27 5.36
CA CYS A 146 -0.95 5.85 5.55
C CYS A 146 -2.30 5.45 4.96
N MET A 147 -2.28 4.45 4.08
CA MET A 147 -3.47 3.79 3.54
C MET A 147 -3.34 2.29 3.72
N LEU A 148 -4.41 1.66 4.21
CA LEU A 148 -4.58 0.22 4.30
C LEU A 148 -5.84 -0.13 3.50
N LEU A 149 -5.66 -0.82 2.38
CA LEU A 149 -6.68 -1.08 1.39
C LEU A 149 -6.94 -2.58 1.30
N ASP A 150 -8.21 -2.97 1.40
CA ASP A 150 -8.65 -4.35 1.19
C ASP A 150 -8.78 -4.61 -0.31
N LEU A 151 -7.82 -5.32 -0.88
CA LEU A 151 -7.78 -5.61 -2.31
C LEU A 151 -8.83 -6.64 -2.70
N THR A 152 -9.02 -7.68 -1.89
CA THR A 152 -9.97 -8.75 -2.19
C THR A 152 -11.41 -8.24 -2.17
N ALA A 153 -11.75 -7.38 -1.22
CA ALA A 153 -13.08 -6.75 -1.20
C ALA A 153 -13.32 -5.85 -2.43
N ALA A 154 -12.27 -5.17 -2.92
CA ALA A 154 -12.40 -4.23 -4.02
C ALA A 154 -12.36 -4.88 -5.41
N PHE A 155 -11.51 -5.87 -5.61
CA PHE A 155 -11.24 -6.47 -6.93
C PHE A 155 -11.81 -7.89 -7.07
N GLY A 156 -12.04 -8.59 -5.97
CA GLY A 156 -12.41 -10.01 -5.94
C GLY A 156 -11.20 -10.93 -5.71
N ALA A 157 -11.46 -12.08 -5.10
CA ALA A 157 -10.42 -13.07 -4.80
C ALA A 157 -9.75 -13.60 -6.09
N GLY A 158 -8.43 -13.55 -6.13
CA GLY A 158 -7.64 -13.97 -7.28
C GLY A 158 -7.54 -12.92 -8.41
N LEU A 159 -8.20 -11.76 -8.27
CA LEU A 159 -8.16 -10.65 -9.23
C LEU A 159 -7.40 -9.45 -8.69
N GLU A 160 -6.81 -9.57 -7.52
CA GLU A 160 -6.08 -8.48 -6.88
C GLU A 160 -4.85 -8.08 -7.70
N PRO A 161 -4.65 -6.76 -7.94
CA PRO A 161 -3.50 -6.26 -8.66
C PRO A 161 -2.17 -6.54 -7.96
N SER A 162 -1.07 -6.57 -8.72
CA SER A 162 0.26 -6.66 -8.15
C SER A 162 0.66 -5.39 -7.38
N LYS A 163 1.63 -5.53 -6.48
CA LYS A 163 2.20 -4.39 -5.73
C LYS A 163 2.70 -3.30 -6.68
N GLU A 164 3.39 -3.68 -7.74
CA GLU A 164 3.97 -2.74 -8.73
C GLU A 164 2.87 -1.95 -9.45
N TRP A 165 1.77 -2.62 -9.77
CA TRP A 165 0.61 -1.96 -10.37
C TRP A 165 -0.01 -0.95 -9.40
N LEU A 166 -0.21 -1.35 -8.13
CA LEU A 166 -0.77 -0.49 -7.09
C LEU A 166 0.12 0.73 -6.81
N ASP A 167 1.44 0.52 -6.72
CA ASP A 167 2.42 1.60 -6.53
C ASP A 167 2.37 2.64 -7.65
N LYS A 168 2.07 2.21 -8.85
CA LYS A 168 1.96 3.09 -10.03
C LYS A 168 0.65 3.88 -10.06
N HIS A 169 -0.47 3.27 -9.61
CA HIS A 169 -1.80 3.84 -9.79
C HIS A 169 -2.35 4.55 -8.54
N ILE A 170 -1.86 4.20 -7.35
CA ILE A 170 -2.23 4.84 -6.08
C ILE A 170 -1.08 5.77 -5.67
N THR A 171 -1.05 6.98 -6.17
CA THR A 171 0.06 7.93 -5.98
C THR A 171 -0.24 9.04 -4.97
N ALA A 172 -1.51 9.29 -4.71
CA ALA A 172 -1.98 10.31 -3.77
C ALA A 172 -2.66 9.67 -2.56
N PHE A 173 -2.60 10.35 -1.42
CA PHE A 173 -3.37 9.98 -0.24
C PHE A 173 -4.84 10.28 -0.46
N SER A 174 -5.71 9.31 -0.12
CA SER A 174 -7.16 9.47 -0.15
C SER A 174 -7.80 8.45 0.80
N ASP A 175 -8.92 8.84 1.42
CA ASP A 175 -9.74 7.91 2.19
C ASP A 175 -10.55 6.96 1.29
N ALA A 176 -10.70 7.29 0.02
CA ALA A 176 -11.36 6.48 -0.99
C ALA A 176 -10.65 6.58 -2.36
N PRO A 177 -9.42 6.04 -2.48
CA PRO A 177 -8.70 6.11 -3.76
C PRO A 177 -9.46 5.35 -4.83
N THR A 178 -9.63 5.98 -5.99
CA THR A 178 -10.26 5.37 -7.16
C THR A 178 -9.22 5.10 -8.22
N VAL A 179 -9.20 3.89 -8.74
CA VAL A 179 -8.28 3.47 -9.80
C VAL A 179 -9.05 2.96 -11.00
N GLN A 180 -8.54 3.20 -12.18
CA GLN A 180 -9.01 2.53 -13.39
C GLN A 180 -8.32 1.17 -13.48
N TYR A 181 -9.07 0.12 -13.25
CA TYR A 181 -8.59 -1.24 -13.31
C TYR A 181 -9.08 -1.92 -14.59
N VAL A 182 -8.14 -2.38 -15.38
CA VAL A 182 -8.42 -3.33 -16.45
C VAL A 182 -7.87 -4.65 -15.97
N ASP A 183 -8.74 -5.62 -15.78
CA ASP A 183 -8.28 -6.94 -15.39
C ASP A 183 -7.28 -7.47 -16.43
N ASN A 184 -6.29 -8.22 -15.98
CA ASN A 184 -5.26 -8.76 -16.86
C ASN A 184 -5.86 -9.61 -18.00
N LEU A 185 -7.03 -10.18 -17.78
CA LEU A 185 -7.76 -10.96 -18.77
C LEU A 185 -8.33 -10.06 -19.87
N GLY A 186 -8.87 -8.89 -19.51
CA GLY A 186 -9.33 -7.89 -20.47
C GLY A 186 -8.21 -7.34 -21.35
N GLU A 187 -7.05 -7.03 -20.77
CA GLU A 187 -5.85 -6.61 -21.53
C GLU A 187 -5.32 -7.75 -22.41
N LEU A 188 -5.30 -8.97 -21.92
CA LEU A 188 -4.91 -10.15 -22.70
C LEU A 188 -5.85 -10.34 -23.90
N PHE A 189 -7.15 -10.31 -23.69
CA PHE A 189 -8.14 -10.45 -24.77
C PHE A 189 -8.05 -9.31 -25.77
N LYS A 190 -7.83 -8.08 -25.29
CA LYS A 190 -7.59 -6.94 -26.16
C LYS A 190 -6.33 -7.16 -26.99
N GLY A 191 -5.23 -7.58 -26.38
CA GLY A 191 -3.96 -7.86 -27.08
C GLY A 191 -4.11 -8.96 -28.13
N ILE A 192 -4.83 -10.04 -27.82
CA ILE A 192 -5.14 -11.11 -28.78
C ILE A 192 -5.98 -10.58 -29.94
N ALA A 193 -7.04 -9.81 -29.67
CA ALA A 193 -7.89 -9.24 -30.69
C ALA A 193 -7.11 -8.29 -31.61
N ASP A 194 -6.22 -7.45 -31.06
CA ASP A 194 -5.36 -6.54 -31.81
C ASP A 194 -4.36 -7.31 -32.71
N ALA A 195 -3.77 -8.38 -32.19
CA ALA A 195 -2.89 -9.25 -32.98
C ALA A 195 -3.62 -9.94 -34.15
N ILE A 196 -4.84 -10.44 -33.91
CA ILE A 196 -5.67 -11.04 -34.97
C ILE A 196 -6.00 -10.00 -36.03
N ARG A 197 -6.40 -8.79 -35.64
CA ARG A 197 -6.70 -7.70 -36.60
C ARG A 197 -5.49 -7.34 -37.43
N ALA A 198 -4.33 -7.18 -36.79
CA ALA A 198 -3.09 -6.85 -37.48
C ALA A 198 -2.69 -7.92 -38.52
N LYS A 199 -2.95 -9.20 -38.22
CA LYS A 199 -2.61 -10.31 -39.12
C LYS A 199 -3.64 -10.52 -40.25
N SER A 200 -4.94 -10.38 -39.92
CA SER A 200 -6.04 -10.65 -40.85
C SER A 200 -6.49 -9.42 -41.67
N GLY A 201 -6.05 -8.23 -41.33
CA GLY A 201 -6.54 -6.97 -41.93
C GLY A 201 -7.99 -6.61 -41.53
N GLN A 202 -8.60 -7.31 -40.59
CA GLN A 202 -9.96 -7.04 -40.14
C GLN A 202 -10.01 -5.79 -39.26
N THR A 203 -11.11 -5.05 -39.30
CA THR A 203 -11.30 -3.81 -38.53
C THR A 203 -12.46 -3.87 -37.54
N GLY A 204 -13.21 -4.97 -37.51
CA GLY A 204 -14.39 -5.13 -36.64
C GLY A 204 -14.05 -5.57 -35.19
N GLU A 205 -15.05 -5.56 -34.34
CA GLU A 205 -14.97 -6.14 -32.99
C GLU A 205 -14.77 -7.66 -33.08
N ILE A 206 -13.89 -8.20 -32.23
CA ILE A 206 -13.63 -9.63 -32.13
C ILE A 206 -13.98 -10.07 -30.72
N MET A 207 -14.96 -10.93 -30.60
CA MET A 207 -15.38 -11.50 -29.31
C MET A 207 -14.37 -12.57 -28.86
N ALA A 208 -14.18 -12.71 -27.55
CA ALA A 208 -13.27 -13.71 -26.99
C ALA A 208 -13.63 -15.14 -27.37
N CYS A 209 -14.93 -15.46 -27.53
CA CYS A 209 -15.40 -16.76 -28.00
C CYS A 209 -14.98 -17.10 -29.44
N ASP A 210 -14.65 -16.11 -30.26
CA ASP A 210 -14.27 -16.29 -31.65
C ASP A 210 -12.75 -16.44 -31.86
N PHE A 211 -11.95 -16.25 -30.80
CA PHE A 211 -10.47 -16.21 -30.91
C PHE A 211 -9.91 -17.49 -31.51
N ALA A 212 -10.37 -18.66 -31.07
CA ALA A 212 -9.86 -19.96 -31.53
C ALA A 212 -10.10 -20.15 -33.05
N ASP A 213 -11.27 -19.81 -33.53
CA ASP A 213 -11.62 -19.98 -34.94
C ASP A 213 -10.90 -18.96 -35.82
N ARG A 214 -10.75 -17.73 -35.33
CA ARG A 214 -10.01 -16.69 -36.06
C ARG A 214 -8.52 -16.95 -36.11
N ILE A 215 -7.93 -17.53 -35.06
CA ILE A 215 -6.51 -17.93 -35.06
C ILE A 215 -6.27 -19.09 -36.05
N ARG A 216 -7.20 -20.05 -36.14
CA ARG A 216 -7.12 -21.16 -37.11
C ARG A 216 -7.24 -20.71 -38.57
N ALA A 217 -7.85 -19.57 -38.79
CA ALA A 217 -8.05 -18.99 -40.14
C ALA A 217 -6.88 -18.09 -40.60
N LEU A 218 -5.88 -17.86 -39.77
CA LEU A 218 -4.66 -17.12 -40.09
C LEU A 218 -3.58 -17.99 -40.75
#